data_8353a12e1136b1c12ec144bac79e0d98
#
_entry.id   8353a12e1136b1c12ec144bac79e0d98
#
_cell.length_a   1.000
_cell.length_b   1.000
_cell.length_c   1.000
_cell.angle_alpha   90.00
_cell.angle_beta   90.00
_cell.angle_gamma   90.00
#
_symmetry.space_group_name_H-M   'P 1'
#
loop_
_entity.id
_entity.type
_entity.pdbx_description
1 polymer ?
#
loop_
_entity_poly.entity_id
_entity_poly.type
_entity_poly.pdbx_seq_one_letter_code
_entity_poly.pdbx_strand_id
1 'polypeptide(L)'
;MMDNGVQWDIFLTIIAFEYKLTTAEKEFFSIRFKNENLEKNDGDISRIVMGNDNQEPAYKKRKKNVYAKFKGIINHDGKDKFPILLESLKQEYQNRYFPQQITKPLQEFEGKVSNPFIPLNGIIEHPWLFFNREGEINSIFEVLNSGSSVAIIGEGGVGKSSLLKAIAQKAGQYLEKPRKSIYIDLQHIQSDDDFYTALCEEVGIEFCRGYHLQKNLKLHRILLLLDVVENLSYDWFTNQLRNQLRGLAIDSGPPLRLVIAASKSLDILFPDSGDKTSPFENICLEQHLKSWNEKTIRSFIEARLQADFLKLEYQGIKFGEDEILQIIESSKGYPGKVMRRCYELFKSKS
;
A
#
# COMPACT_ATOMS: atom_id res chain seq x y z
N MET A 1 -9.07 15.74 12.71
CA MET A 1 -10.39 15.16 12.43
C MET A 1 -10.92 15.83 11.17
N MET A 2 -10.47 15.36 10.00
CA MET A 2 -10.93 15.92 8.72
C MET A 2 -11.47 14.80 7.85
N ASP A 3 -12.72 14.98 7.55
CA ASP A 3 -13.47 14.56 6.37
C ASP A 3 -13.42 13.09 5.93
N ASN A 4 -13.72 12.19 6.87
CA ASN A 4 -14.08 10.81 6.54
C ASN A 4 -15.30 10.72 5.61
N GLY A 5 -16.10 11.80 5.47
CA GLY A 5 -17.28 11.87 4.63
C GLY A 5 -16.97 11.87 3.13
N VAL A 6 -16.06 12.73 2.68
CA VAL A 6 -15.70 12.83 1.25
C VAL A 6 -15.07 11.55 0.72
N GLN A 7 -14.24 10.90 1.52
CA GLN A 7 -13.60 9.65 1.13
C GLN A 7 -14.60 8.49 1.03
N TRP A 8 -15.56 8.44 1.93
CA TRP A 8 -16.64 7.46 1.91
C TRP A 8 -17.54 7.65 0.68
N ASP A 9 -17.89 8.87 0.30
CA ASP A 9 -18.69 9.17 -0.88
C ASP A 9 -17.97 8.77 -2.18
N ILE A 10 -16.64 8.95 -2.24
CA ILE A 10 -15.81 8.47 -3.36
C ILE A 10 -15.85 6.94 -3.43
N PHE A 11 -15.67 6.26 -2.31
CA PHE A 11 -15.76 4.81 -2.23
C PHE A 11 -17.12 4.30 -2.72
N LEU A 12 -18.23 4.88 -2.27
CA LEU A 12 -19.56 4.52 -2.76
C LEU A 12 -19.70 4.68 -4.27
N THR A 13 -19.08 5.71 -4.84
CA THR A 13 -19.08 5.93 -6.29
C THR A 13 -18.32 4.81 -7.03
N ILE A 14 -17.20 4.36 -6.49
CA ILE A 14 -16.40 3.25 -7.03
C ILE A 14 -17.20 1.95 -6.98
N ILE A 15 -17.79 1.63 -5.83
CA ILE A 15 -18.63 0.43 -5.65
C ILE A 15 -19.82 0.44 -6.63
N ALA A 16 -20.49 1.59 -6.78
CA ALA A 16 -21.60 1.73 -7.71
C ALA A 16 -21.19 1.48 -9.17
N PHE A 17 -19.95 1.77 -9.53
CA PHE A 17 -19.39 1.46 -10.85
C PHE A 17 -19.05 -0.03 -10.98
N GLU A 18 -18.35 -0.61 -10.02
CA GLU A 18 -17.96 -2.03 -10.02
C GLU A 18 -19.18 -2.97 -10.11
N TYR A 19 -20.26 -2.65 -9.40
CA TYR A 19 -21.51 -3.41 -9.44
C TYR A 19 -22.43 -3.02 -10.59
N LYS A 20 -21.94 -2.22 -11.56
CA LYS A 20 -22.65 -1.85 -12.80
C LYS A 20 -24.07 -1.30 -12.52
N LEU A 21 -24.17 -0.41 -11.52
CA LEU A 21 -25.43 0.26 -11.21
C LEU A 21 -25.80 1.25 -12.31
N THR A 22 -27.08 1.29 -12.69
CA THR A 22 -27.61 2.33 -13.59
C THR A 22 -27.60 3.71 -12.93
N THR A 23 -27.78 4.79 -13.69
CA THR A 23 -27.79 6.15 -13.16
C THR A 23 -28.78 6.31 -11.99
N ALA A 24 -30.03 5.80 -12.14
CA ALA A 24 -31.03 5.88 -11.09
C ALA A 24 -30.69 5.00 -9.86
N GLU A 25 -30.03 3.86 -10.07
CA GLU A 25 -29.56 2.98 -8.99
C GLU A 25 -28.36 3.58 -8.26
N LYS A 26 -27.46 4.26 -8.96
CA LYS A 26 -26.33 5.02 -8.37
C LYS A 26 -26.81 6.14 -7.47
N GLU A 27 -27.80 6.89 -7.92
CA GLU A 27 -28.42 7.96 -7.15
C GLU A 27 -29.00 7.41 -5.82
N PHE A 28 -29.83 6.36 -5.89
CA PHE A 28 -30.35 5.70 -4.68
C PHE A 28 -29.23 5.19 -3.78
N PHE A 29 -28.25 4.46 -4.34
CA PHE A 29 -27.15 3.86 -3.60
C PHE A 29 -26.31 4.91 -2.88
N SER A 30 -25.87 5.96 -3.60
CA SER A 30 -25.07 7.03 -3.03
C SER A 30 -25.82 7.77 -1.91
N ILE A 31 -27.10 8.08 -2.10
CA ILE A 31 -27.91 8.77 -1.08
C ILE A 31 -28.14 7.86 0.13
N ARG A 32 -28.50 6.58 -0.07
CA ARG A 32 -28.84 5.67 1.03
C ARG A 32 -27.67 5.36 1.94
N PHE A 33 -26.45 5.23 1.35
CA PHE A 33 -25.26 4.84 2.09
C PHE A 33 -24.36 6.01 2.49
N LYS A 34 -24.75 7.25 2.20
CA LYS A 34 -24.03 8.46 2.64
C LYS A 34 -24.09 8.58 4.16
N ASN A 35 -22.99 8.99 4.81
CA ASN A 35 -22.87 9.04 6.26
C ASN A 35 -24.03 9.79 6.95
N GLU A 36 -24.46 10.92 6.41
CA GLU A 36 -25.56 11.75 6.93
C GLU A 36 -26.95 11.07 6.85
N ASN A 37 -27.06 9.96 6.13
CA ASN A 37 -28.30 9.27 5.85
C ASN A 37 -28.41 7.86 6.45
N LEU A 38 -27.34 7.38 7.11
CA LEU A 38 -27.28 6.01 7.62
C LEU A 38 -28.37 5.69 8.65
N GLU A 39 -28.72 6.67 9.48
CA GLU A 39 -29.75 6.52 10.54
C GLU A 39 -31.17 6.85 10.08
N LYS A 40 -31.33 7.37 8.84
CA LYS A 40 -32.64 7.72 8.32
C LYS A 40 -33.45 6.49 7.94
N ASN A 41 -34.76 6.54 8.18
CA ASN A 41 -35.67 5.49 7.76
C ASN A 41 -35.97 5.52 6.26
N ASP A 42 -36.57 4.47 5.73
CA ASP A 42 -36.86 4.33 4.28
C ASP A 42 -37.77 5.43 3.73
N GLY A 43 -38.68 5.97 4.53
CA GLY A 43 -39.57 7.07 4.12
C GLY A 43 -38.80 8.37 3.89
N ASP A 44 -37.88 8.69 4.79
CA ASP A 44 -37.02 9.87 4.65
C ASP A 44 -36.09 9.74 3.44
N ILE A 45 -35.50 8.56 3.24
CA ILE A 45 -34.66 8.31 2.06
C ILE A 45 -35.49 8.38 0.77
N SER A 46 -36.73 7.86 0.77
CA SER A 46 -37.61 7.96 -0.38
C SER A 46 -37.88 9.41 -0.80
N ARG A 47 -38.13 10.30 0.20
CA ARG A 47 -38.32 11.74 -0.06
C ARG A 47 -37.05 12.39 -0.65
N ILE A 48 -35.88 12.05 -0.14
CA ILE A 48 -34.61 12.59 -0.63
C ILE A 48 -34.34 12.13 -2.08
N VAL A 49 -34.57 10.84 -2.37
CA VAL A 49 -34.27 10.25 -3.70
C VAL A 49 -35.30 10.66 -4.76
N MET A 50 -36.55 10.78 -4.38
CA MET A 50 -37.67 10.94 -5.32
C MET A 50 -38.30 12.33 -5.35
N GLY A 51 -38.00 13.16 -4.34
CA GLY A 51 -38.49 14.55 -4.27
C GLY A 51 -39.99 14.71 -3.92
N ASN A 52 -40.80 13.66 -3.96
CA ASN A 52 -42.23 13.69 -3.67
C ASN A 52 -42.76 12.35 -3.13
N ASP A 53 -43.73 12.39 -2.23
CA ASP A 53 -44.33 11.23 -1.54
C ASP A 53 -45.08 10.24 -2.46
N ASN A 54 -45.47 10.64 -3.67
CA ASN A 54 -46.28 9.83 -4.59
C ASN A 54 -45.49 8.83 -5.47
N GLN A 55 -44.16 8.69 -5.28
CA GLN A 55 -43.31 7.81 -6.10
C GLN A 55 -42.82 6.56 -5.36
N GLU A 56 -43.50 6.14 -4.33
CA GLU A 56 -43.15 4.95 -3.53
C GLU A 56 -42.90 3.67 -4.38
N PRO A 57 -43.69 3.36 -5.42
CA PRO A 57 -43.44 2.17 -6.26
C PRO A 57 -42.11 2.25 -7.01
N ALA A 58 -41.74 3.44 -7.51
CA ALA A 58 -40.49 3.63 -8.22
C ALA A 58 -39.28 3.52 -7.27
N TYR A 59 -39.38 4.07 -6.07
CA TYR A 59 -38.40 3.93 -5.00
C TYR A 59 -38.20 2.45 -4.63
N LYS A 60 -39.28 1.71 -4.35
CA LYS A 60 -39.21 0.28 -4.03
C LYS A 60 -38.56 -0.55 -5.14
N LYS A 61 -38.81 -0.22 -6.40
CA LYS A 61 -38.18 -0.86 -7.54
C LYS A 61 -36.67 -0.58 -7.58
N ARG A 62 -36.26 0.69 -7.45
CA ARG A 62 -34.82 1.06 -7.40
C ARG A 62 -34.10 0.34 -6.25
N LYS A 63 -34.66 0.40 -5.04
CA LYS A 63 -34.16 -0.31 -3.87
C LYS A 63 -33.99 -1.80 -4.13
N LYS A 64 -35.03 -2.47 -4.64
CA LYS A 64 -34.98 -3.91 -4.99
C LYS A 64 -33.87 -4.22 -5.98
N ASN A 65 -33.73 -3.42 -7.03
CA ASN A 65 -32.72 -3.62 -8.07
C ASN A 65 -31.30 -3.47 -7.52
N VAL A 66 -31.04 -2.42 -6.70
CA VAL A 66 -29.72 -2.22 -6.07
C VAL A 66 -29.38 -3.43 -5.20
N TYR A 67 -30.24 -3.84 -4.28
CA TYR A 67 -29.94 -5.01 -3.44
C TYR A 67 -29.79 -6.31 -4.25
N ALA A 68 -30.43 -6.44 -5.41
CA ALA A 68 -30.26 -7.58 -6.29
C ALA A 68 -28.84 -7.66 -6.92
N LYS A 69 -28.17 -6.50 -7.10
CA LYS A 69 -26.78 -6.47 -7.59
C LYS A 69 -25.77 -6.99 -6.55
N PHE A 70 -26.11 -6.90 -5.28
CA PHE A 70 -25.28 -7.36 -4.17
C PHE A 70 -25.65 -8.73 -3.62
N LYS A 71 -26.32 -9.59 -4.41
CA LYS A 71 -26.74 -10.94 -4.00
C LYS A 71 -25.62 -11.82 -3.44
N GLY A 72 -24.37 -11.66 -3.95
CA GLY A 72 -23.22 -12.39 -3.44
C GLY A 72 -22.82 -12.03 -2.01
N ILE A 73 -23.23 -10.85 -1.54
CA ILE A 73 -22.96 -10.34 -0.19
C ILE A 73 -24.18 -10.57 0.72
N ILE A 74 -25.39 -10.41 0.16
CA ILE A 74 -26.65 -10.47 0.92
C ILE A 74 -27.28 -11.85 0.68
N ASN A 75 -26.83 -12.86 1.42
CA ASN A 75 -27.29 -14.25 1.27
C ASN A 75 -28.65 -14.56 1.88
N HIS A 76 -29.48 -13.55 2.25
CA HIS A 76 -30.75 -13.75 2.91
C HIS A 76 -31.91 -13.03 2.22
N ASP A 77 -33.06 -13.72 2.12
CA ASP A 77 -34.36 -13.13 1.70
C ASP A 77 -35.02 -12.27 2.81
N GLY A 78 -34.31 -12.01 3.89
CA GLY A 78 -34.79 -11.34 5.10
C GLY A 78 -34.93 -9.82 5.00
N LYS A 79 -35.50 -9.23 6.09
CA LYS A 79 -35.77 -7.78 6.22
C LYS A 79 -34.52 -6.92 6.44
N ASP A 80 -33.37 -7.49 6.77
CA ASP A 80 -32.16 -6.78 7.25
C ASP A 80 -31.09 -6.55 6.19
N LYS A 81 -31.49 -6.35 4.92
CA LYS A 81 -30.55 -6.17 3.79
C LYS A 81 -29.66 -4.94 3.93
N PHE A 82 -30.18 -3.85 4.50
CA PHE A 82 -29.42 -2.62 4.66
C PHE A 82 -28.26 -2.74 5.66
N PRO A 83 -28.46 -3.20 6.90
CA PRO A 83 -27.38 -3.37 7.86
C PRO A 83 -26.27 -4.31 7.34
N ILE A 84 -26.66 -5.43 6.73
CA ILE A 84 -25.71 -6.41 6.19
C ILE A 84 -24.85 -5.79 5.08
N LEU A 85 -25.48 -5.09 4.13
CA LEU A 85 -24.74 -4.44 3.05
C LEU A 85 -23.87 -3.29 3.58
N LEU A 86 -24.38 -2.49 4.52
CA LEU A 86 -23.64 -1.41 5.14
C LEU A 86 -22.38 -1.92 5.85
N GLU A 87 -22.50 -2.99 6.62
CA GLU A 87 -21.36 -3.59 7.31
C GLU A 87 -20.31 -4.12 6.32
N SER A 88 -20.77 -4.84 5.29
CA SER A 88 -19.89 -5.28 4.20
C SER A 88 -19.18 -4.13 3.48
N LEU A 89 -19.90 -3.04 3.21
CA LEU A 89 -19.32 -1.85 2.58
C LEU A 89 -18.30 -1.17 3.50
N LYS A 90 -18.58 -1.09 4.80
CA LYS A 90 -17.63 -0.57 5.78
C LYS A 90 -16.39 -1.43 5.87
N GLN A 91 -16.54 -2.75 5.87
CA GLN A 91 -15.42 -3.68 5.91
C GLN A 91 -14.59 -3.60 4.63
N GLU A 92 -15.23 -3.51 3.47
CA GLU A 92 -14.57 -3.34 2.19
C GLU A 92 -13.82 -1.99 2.12
N TYR A 93 -14.44 -0.91 2.62
CA TYR A 93 -13.79 0.40 2.75
C TYR A 93 -12.56 0.34 3.66
N GLN A 94 -12.68 -0.31 4.82
CA GLN A 94 -11.57 -0.52 5.73
C GLN A 94 -10.46 -1.34 5.05
N ASN A 95 -10.79 -2.42 4.37
CA ASN A 95 -9.82 -3.27 3.70
C ASN A 95 -9.08 -2.56 2.56
N ARG A 96 -9.77 -1.67 1.82
CA ARG A 96 -9.19 -0.94 0.67
C ARG A 96 -8.30 0.22 1.07
N TYR A 97 -8.76 1.01 2.05
CA TYR A 97 -8.13 2.30 2.39
C TYR A 97 -7.39 2.27 3.71
N PHE A 98 -7.79 1.38 4.58
CA PHE A 98 -7.15 1.10 5.85
C PHE A 98 -6.94 -0.41 5.94
N PRO A 99 -6.14 -1.00 5.02
CA PRO A 99 -5.83 -2.41 5.17
C PRO A 99 -5.38 -2.53 6.61
N GLN A 100 -6.22 -3.17 7.42
CA GLN A 100 -5.85 -3.42 8.80
C GLN A 100 -4.44 -3.98 8.69
N GLN A 101 -3.48 -3.30 9.35
CA GLN A 101 -2.50 -4.15 9.99
C GLN A 101 -3.35 -5.30 10.46
N ILE A 102 -3.05 -6.49 9.95
CA ILE A 102 -3.63 -7.68 10.54
C ILE A 102 -3.37 -7.50 12.03
N THR A 103 -4.31 -6.88 12.68
CA THR A 103 -4.62 -7.10 14.06
C THR A 103 -5.43 -8.39 14.07
N LYS A 104 -4.85 -9.41 13.49
CA LYS A 104 -4.65 -10.58 14.31
C LYS A 104 -3.99 -10.00 15.54
N PRO A 105 -4.66 -10.04 16.73
CA PRO A 105 -3.97 -9.81 17.99
C PRO A 105 -2.68 -10.58 17.77
N LEU A 106 -1.51 -9.97 17.99
CA LEU A 106 -0.24 -10.63 17.87
C LEU A 106 -0.54 -12.11 18.04
N GLN A 107 -0.83 -12.80 16.91
CA GLN A 107 -0.89 -14.23 17.01
C GLN A 107 0.53 -14.41 17.45
N GLU A 108 0.64 -14.58 18.75
CA GLU A 108 1.83 -15.05 19.39
C GLU A 108 2.41 -15.93 18.34
N PHE A 109 3.58 -15.55 17.84
CA PHE A 109 4.28 -16.37 16.88
C PHE A 109 4.26 -17.73 17.56
N GLU A 110 3.32 -18.62 17.16
CA GLU A 110 3.04 -19.89 17.86
C GLU A 110 4.22 -20.83 17.77
N GLY A 111 5.36 -20.33 17.28
CA GLY A 111 6.64 -20.99 17.31
C GLY A 111 7.71 -20.00 17.75
N LYS A 112 8.13 -20.09 18.98
CA LYS A 112 9.40 -19.49 19.39
C LYS A 112 10.50 -19.95 18.44
N VAL A 113 11.24 -19.00 17.86
CA VAL A 113 12.29 -19.31 16.90
C VAL A 113 13.57 -19.76 17.62
N SER A 114 14.32 -20.65 16.98
CA SER A 114 15.62 -21.10 17.49
C SER A 114 16.75 -20.11 17.19
N ASN A 115 16.55 -19.18 16.24
CA ASN A 115 17.50 -18.14 15.92
C ASN A 115 16.75 -16.82 15.63
N PRO A 116 17.07 -15.72 16.34
CA PRO A 116 16.31 -14.47 16.22
C PRO A 116 16.71 -13.62 15.00
N PHE A 117 17.78 -14.01 14.28
CA PHE A 117 18.32 -13.26 13.14
C PHE A 117 17.73 -13.76 11.82
N ILE A 118 16.43 -13.57 11.64
CA ILE A 118 15.64 -13.95 10.47
C ILE A 118 14.86 -12.75 9.91
N PRO A 119 14.47 -12.78 8.61
CA PRO A 119 14.85 -13.74 7.56
C PRO A 119 16.29 -13.52 7.07
N LEU A 120 16.94 -14.56 6.57
CA LEU A 120 18.30 -14.45 6.03
C LEU A 120 18.36 -13.85 4.63
N ASN A 121 17.30 -14.04 3.87
CA ASN A 121 17.16 -13.54 2.51
C ASN A 121 15.74 -12.99 2.31
N GLY A 122 15.60 -12.11 1.33
CA GLY A 122 14.32 -11.57 0.93
C GLY A 122 13.90 -10.31 1.70
N ILE A 123 12.63 -9.99 1.54
CA ILE A 123 11.99 -8.79 2.08
C ILE A 123 11.49 -9.08 3.49
N ILE A 124 11.64 -8.13 4.38
CA ILE A 124 11.01 -8.21 5.72
C ILE A 124 9.54 -7.83 5.56
N GLU A 125 8.66 -8.81 5.67
CA GLU A 125 7.21 -8.62 5.55
C GLU A 125 6.52 -8.40 6.91
N HIS A 126 7.08 -8.97 7.97
CA HIS A 126 6.50 -8.86 9.31
C HIS A 126 6.94 -7.57 10.00
N PRO A 127 6.00 -6.69 10.41
CA PRO A 127 6.32 -5.40 11.03
C PRO A 127 7.24 -5.50 12.26
N TRP A 128 7.10 -6.55 13.06
CA TRP A 128 7.92 -6.79 14.26
C TRP A 128 9.37 -7.21 13.95
N LEU A 129 9.67 -7.66 12.73
CA LEU A 129 11.04 -7.91 12.25
C LEU A 129 11.68 -6.66 11.64
N PHE A 130 10.89 -5.66 11.27
CA PHE A 130 11.38 -4.43 10.68
C PHE A 130 12.01 -3.55 11.75
N PHE A 131 13.26 -3.12 11.54
CA PHE A 131 14.06 -2.46 12.56
C PHE A 131 14.60 -1.12 12.07
N ASN A 132 14.41 -0.09 12.90
CA ASN A 132 15.08 1.22 12.85
C ASN A 132 15.04 1.91 11.47
N ARG A 133 13.85 2.35 11.03
CA ARG A 133 13.64 3.19 9.84
C ARG A 133 12.46 4.15 10.04
N GLU A 134 12.11 4.43 11.29
CA GLU A 134 10.98 5.31 11.62
C GLU A 134 11.21 6.73 11.12
N GLY A 135 12.45 7.21 11.16
CA GLY A 135 12.82 8.53 10.64
C GLY A 135 12.60 8.64 9.14
N GLU A 136 13.05 7.63 8.37
CA GLU A 136 12.84 7.56 6.93
C GLU A 136 11.36 7.41 6.58
N ILE A 137 10.61 6.57 7.32
CA ILE A 137 9.17 6.40 7.13
C ILE A 137 8.44 7.73 7.34
N ASN A 138 8.69 8.42 8.44
CA ASN A 138 8.06 9.71 8.74
C ASN A 138 8.35 10.75 7.66
N SER A 139 9.62 10.87 7.24
CA SER A 139 10.02 11.79 6.17
C SER A 139 9.35 11.46 4.84
N ILE A 140 9.21 10.17 4.49
CA ILE A 140 8.52 9.74 3.27
C ILE A 140 7.04 10.12 3.32
N PHE A 141 6.35 9.87 4.44
CA PHE A 141 4.94 10.23 4.56
C PHE A 141 4.72 11.75 4.60
N GLU A 142 5.63 12.53 5.16
CA GLU A 142 5.61 14.00 5.08
C GLU A 142 5.61 14.46 3.62
N VAL A 143 6.51 13.92 2.79
CA VAL A 143 6.58 14.20 1.35
C VAL A 143 5.30 13.76 0.63
N LEU A 144 4.79 12.57 0.91
CA LEU A 144 3.56 12.06 0.29
C LEU A 144 2.34 12.91 0.66
N ASN A 145 2.25 13.38 1.91
CA ASN A 145 1.18 14.25 2.40
C ASN A 145 1.27 15.66 1.82
N SER A 146 2.47 16.16 1.50
CA SER A 146 2.66 17.42 0.77
C SER A 146 2.18 17.35 -0.69
N GLY A 147 1.88 16.14 -1.17
CA GLY A 147 1.37 15.93 -2.53
C GLY A 147 2.45 15.56 -3.55
N SER A 148 3.66 15.24 -3.12
CA SER A 148 4.77 14.78 -3.96
C SER A 148 4.93 13.26 -3.92
N SER A 149 5.58 12.69 -4.93
CA SER A 149 6.02 11.29 -4.94
C SER A 149 7.45 11.17 -4.39
N VAL A 150 7.89 9.96 -4.07
CA VAL A 150 9.20 9.71 -3.44
C VAL A 150 9.98 8.67 -4.21
N ALA A 151 11.28 8.87 -4.35
CA ALA A 151 12.23 7.88 -4.82
C ALA A 151 13.17 7.49 -3.66
N ILE A 152 13.18 6.23 -3.28
CA ILE A 152 14.10 5.66 -2.30
C ILE A 152 15.34 5.18 -3.04
N ILE A 153 16.44 5.92 -2.90
CA ILE A 153 17.69 5.64 -3.57
C ILE A 153 18.65 4.95 -2.60
N GLY A 154 19.31 3.88 -3.06
CA GLY A 154 20.33 3.23 -2.22
C GLY A 154 20.86 1.95 -2.85
N GLU A 155 22.03 1.53 -2.42
CA GLU A 155 22.69 0.32 -2.91
C GLU A 155 21.89 -0.97 -2.65
N GLY A 156 22.28 -2.05 -3.35
CA GLY A 156 21.70 -3.37 -3.11
C GLY A 156 21.90 -3.84 -1.66
N GLY A 157 20.86 -4.41 -1.03
CA GLY A 157 20.93 -4.94 0.33
C GLY A 157 20.80 -3.89 1.46
N VAL A 158 20.58 -2.61 1.15
CA VAL A 158 20.39 -1.56 2.16
C VAL A 158 18.98 -1.57 2.81
N GLY A 159 18.04 -2.35 2.26
CA GLY A 159 16.71 -2.55 2.80
C GLY A 159 15.58 -1.76 2.11
N LYS A 160 15.76 -1.34 0.85
CA LYS A 160 14.75 -0.59 0.08
C LYS A 160 13.41 -1.32 -0.05
N SER A 161 13.43 -2.58 -0.47
CA SER A 161 12.22 -3.40 -0.67
C SER A 161 11.45 -3.62 0.65
N SER A 162 12.18 -3.84 1.75
CA SER A 162 11.57 -3.94 3.09
C SER A 162 10.96 -2.60 3.53
N LEU A 163 11.59 -1.47 3.19
CA LEU A 163 11.04 -0.14 3.47
C LEU A 163 9.78 0.13 2.63
N LEU A 164 9.75 -0.25 1.35
CA LEU A 164 8.54 -0.16 0.52
C LEU A 164 7.38 -0.95 1.12
N LYS A 165 7.61 -2.19 1.57
CA LYS A 165 6.57 -2.99 2.24
C LYS A 165 6.09 -2.35 3.53
N ALA A 166 7.00 -1.81 4.35
CA ALA A 166 6.63 -1.11 5.57
C ALA A 166 5.80 0.15 5.29
N ILE A 167 6.13 0.92 4.24
CA ILE A 167 5.34 2.07 3.79
C ILE A 167 3.95 1.63 3.34
N ALA A 168 3.84 0.56 2.53
CA ALA A 168 2.55 0.03 2.09
C ALA A 168 1.64 -0.35 3.27
N GLN A 169 2.20 -1.02 4.29
CA GLN A 169 1.48 -1.42 5.50
C GLN A 169 1.05 -0.25 6.38
N LYS A 170 1.87 0.80 6.43
CA LYS A 170 1.62 1.98 7.29
C LYS A 170 0.79 3.07 6.59
N ALA A 171 0.58 2.99 5.29
CA ALA A 171 -0.06 4.03 4.49
C ALA A 171 -1.44 4.45 5.02
N GLY A 172 -2.26 3.49 5.47
CA GLY A 172 -3.59 3.77 6.02
C GLY A 172 -3.58 4.61 7.31
N GLN A 173 -2.47 4.59 8.06
CA GLN A 173 -2.34 5.34 9.32
C GLN A 173 -1.67 6.70 9.14
N TYR A 174 -0.74 6.80 8.18
CA TYR A 174 0.14 7.95 8.02
C TYR A 174 -0.30 8.91 6.91
N LEU A 175 -1.07 8.43 5.92
CA LEU A 175 -1.58 9.31 4.87
C LEU A 175 -2.79 10.09 5.34
N GLU A 176 -2.74 11.42 5.25
CA GLU A 176 -3.88 12.30 5.53
C GLU A 176 -5.06 12.04 4.59
N LYS A 177 -4.77 11.71 3.33
CA LYS A 177 -5.75 11.31 2.33
C LYS A 177 -5.53 9.85 1.97
N PRO A 178 -6.39 8.93 2.45
CA PRO A 178 -6.23 7.49 2.24
C PRO A 178 -6.08 7.13 0.76
N ARG A 179 -5.18 6.17 0.48
CA ARG A 179 -4.91 5.60 -0.84
C ARG A 179 -4.79 4.09 -0.73
N LYS A 180 -5.28 3.36 -1.73
CA LYS A 180 -5.03 1.93 -1.85
C LYS A 180 -3.56 1.72 -2.17
N SER A 181 -2.85 1.00 -1.30
CA SER A 181 -1.44 0.64 -1.55
C SER A 181 -1.37 -0.54 -2.53
N ILE A 182 -0.62 -0.37 -3.61
CA ILE A 182 -0.35 -1.40 -4.61
C ILE A 182 1.17 -1.52 -4.75
N TYR A 183 1.69 -2.72 -4.53
CA TYR A 183 3.11 -3.02 -4.65
C TYR A 183 3.36 -3.87 -5.89
N ILE A 184 4.24 -3.41 -6.78
CA ILE A 184 4.67 -4.14 -7.97
C ILE A 184 6.19 -4.29 -7.93
N ASP A 185 6.66 -5.54 -7.95
CA ASP A 185 8.07 -5.86 -8.14
C ASP A 185 8.37 -5.98 -9.65
N LEU A 186 9.12 -5.02 -10.14
CA LEU A 186 9.46 -4.95 -11.57
C LEU A 186 10.45 -6.03 -12.01
N GLN A 187 10.99 -6.86 -11.11
CA GLN A 187 11.80 -8.02 -11.49
C GLN A 187 10.99 -9.07 -12.27
N HIS A 188 9.70 -9.12 -12.03
CA HIS A 188 8.79 -10.09 -12.65
C HIS A 188 8.01 -9.52 -13.84
N ILE A 189 8.23 -8.26 -14.19
CA ILE A 189 7.55 -7.57 -15.29
C ILE A 189 8.52 -7.44 -16.47
N GLN A 190 8.11 -7.93 -17.64
CA GLN A 190 8.97 -8.04 -18.82
C GLN A 190 8.52 -7.17 -20.00
N SER A 191 7.37 -6.51 -19.88
CA SER A 191 6.83 -5.64 -20.92
C SER A 191 5.90 -4.57 -20.35
N ASP A 192 5.59 -3.55 -21.15
CA ASP A 192 4.55 -2.57 -20.81
C ASP A 192 3.19 -3.24 -20.57
N ASP A 193 2.82 -4.24 -21.39
CA ASP A 193 1.53 -4.93 -21.25
C ASP A 193 1.46 -5.77 -19.97
N ASP A 194 2.55 -6.42 -19.55
CA ASP A 194 2.61 -7.10 -18.25
C ASP A 194 2.43 -6.10 -17.10
N PHE A 195 3.06 -4.92 -17.21
CA PHE A 195 2.89 -3.87 -16.20
C PHE A 195 1.44 -3.40 -16.11
N TYR A 196 0.79 -3.12 -17.25
CA TYR A 196 -0.60 -2.69 -17.25
C TYR A 196 -1.53 -3.78 -16.75
N THR A 197 -1.25 -5.03 -17.08
CA THR A 197 -2.01 -6.20 -16.58
C THR A 197 -1.92 -6.26 -15.07
N ALA A 198 -0.71 -6.27 -14.50
CA ALA A 198 -0.49 -6.30 -13.06
C ALA A 198 -1.16 -5.11 -12.34
N LEU A 199 -1.01 -3.89 -12.88
CA LEU A 199 -1.64 -2.71 -12.29
C LEU A 199 -3.18 -2.80 -12.33
N CYS A 200 -3.77 -3.19 -13.46
CA CYS A 200 -5.22 -3.29 -13.62
C CYS A 200 -5.81 -4.37 -12.71
N GLU A 201 -5.16 -5.54 -12.60
CA GLU A 201 -5.58 -6.64 -11.72
C GLU A 201 -5.54 -6.19 -10.24
N GLU A 202 -4.45 -5.55 -9.80
CA GLU A 202 -4.30 -5.05 -8.43
C GLU A 202 -5.30 -3.93 -8.10
N VAL A 203 -5.64 -3.08 -9.06
CA VAL A 203 -6.69 -2.06 -8.91
C VAL A 203 -8.07 -2.71 -8.86
N GLY A 204 -8.29 -3.78 -9.60
CA GLY A 204 -9.59 -4.45 -9.78
C GLY A 204 -10.39 -3.88 -10.96
N ILE A 205 -9.71 -3.50 -12.06
CA ILE A 205 -10.33 -2.99 -13.29
C ILE A 205 -9.98 -3.87 -14.49
N GLU A 206 -10.76 -3.79 -15.55
CA GLU A 206 -10.44 -4.48 -16.80
C GLU A 206 -9.13 -3.91 -17.39
N PHE A 207 -8.35 -4.77 -18.08
CA PHE A 207 -7.10 -4.36 -18.74
C PHE A 207 -7.33 -3.14 -19.63
N CYS A 208 -6.54 -2.11 -19.42
CA CYS A 208 -6.54 -0.90 -20.23
C CYS A 208 -5.21 -0.13 -20.11
N ARG A 209 -4.94 0.72 -21.09
CA ARG A 209 -3.77 1.60 -21.14
C ARG A 209 -4.11 2.97 -21.74
N GLY A 210 -3.16 3.88 -21.72
CA GLY A 210 -3.33 5.21 -22.30
C GLY A 210 -4.48 5.99 -21.66
N TYR A 211 -5.31 6.62 -22.49
CA TYR A 211 -6.45 7.41 -22.05
C TYR A 211 -7.47 6.62 -21.24
N HIS A 212 -7.73 5.36 -21.61
CA HIS A 212 -8.67 4.51 -20.89
C HIS A 212 -8.21 4.22 -19.46
N LEU A 213 -6.91 3.98 -19.26
CA LEU A 213 -6.34 3.81 -17.93
C LEU A 213 -6.50 5.09 -17.09
N GLN A 214 -6.14 6.25 -17.63
CA GLN A 214 -6.33 7.53 -16.94
C GLN A 214 -7.79 7.75 -16.53
N LYS A 215 -8.73 7.49 -17.43
CA LYS A 215 -10.17 7.64 -17.18
C LYS A 215 -10.65 6.71 -16.06
N ASN A 216 -10.25 5.44 -16.11
CA ASN A 216 -10.67 4.45 -15.13
C ASN A 216 -10.03 4.72 -13.75
N LEU A 217 -8.77 5.15 -13.71
CA LEU A 217 -8.07 5.45 -12.46
C LEU A 217 -8.53 6.74 -11.77
N LYS A 218 -9.26 7.64 -12.44
CA LYS A 218 -9.74 8.91 -11.82
C LYS A 218 -10.59 8.69 -10.57
N LEU A 219 -11.27 7.56 -10.47
CA LEU A 219 -12.10 7.21 -9.31
C LEU A 219 -11.29 6.53 -8.20
N HIS A 220 -10.03 6.17 -8.47
CA HIS A 220 -9.17 5.47 -7.53
C HIS A 220 -8.10 6.41 -6.98
N ARG A 221 -7.79 6.25 -5.71
CA ARG A 221 -6.65 6.91 -5.06
C ARG A 221 -5.63 5.82 -4.72
N ILE A 222 -4.54 5.78 -5.46
CA ILE A 222 -3.56 4.70 -5.38
C ILE A 222 -2.22 5.26 -4.88
N LEU A 223 -1.63 4.57 -3.91
CA LEU A 223 -0.21 4.66 -3.60
C LEU A 223 0.47 3.50 -4.30
N LEU A 224 1.13 3.78 -5.42
CA LEU A 224 1.83 2.77 -6.21
C LEU A 224 3.29 2.68 -5.77
N LEU A 225 3.65 1.50 -5.27
CA LEU A 225 5.00 1.21 -4.79
C LEU A 225 5.70 0.32 -5.83
N LEU A 226 6.75 0.84 -6.45
CA LEU A 226 7.50 0.14 -7.49
C LEU A 226 8.89 -0.23 -6.97
N ASP A 227 9.18 -1.53 -6.92
CA ASP A 227 10.50 -2.02 -6.58
C ASP A 227 11.35 -2.28 -7.83
N VAL A 228 12.66 -2.10 -7.70
CA VAL A 228 13.64 -2.30 -8.79
C VAL A 228 13.29 -1.47 -10.04
N VAL A 229 13.05 -0.17 -9.81
CA VAL A 229 12.59 0.74 -10.89
C VAL A 229 13.60 0.90 -12.02
N GLU A 230 14.86 0.56 -11.79
CA GLU A 230 15.90 0.49 -12.84
C GLU A 230 15.52 -0.42 -14.01
N ASN A 231 14.66 -1.44 -13.79
CA ASN A 231 14.18 -2.29 -14.87
C ASN A 231 13.40 -1.50 -15.93
N LEU A 232 12.72 -0.42 -15.54
CA LEU A 232 12.05 0.46 -16.51
C LEU A 232 13.03 1.21 -17.44
N SER A 233 14.32 1.17 -17.18
CA SER A 233 15.35 1.75 -18.10
C SER A 233 15.75 0.81 -19.24
N TYR A 234 15.37 -0.46 -19.20
CA TYR A 234 15.68 -1.41 -20.25
C TYR A 234 14.82 -1.20 -21.51
N ASP A 235 15.34 -1.63 -22.65
CA ASP A 235 14.75 -1.37 -23.99
C ASP A 235 13.38 -2.00 -24.21
N TRP A 236 13.00 -3.03 -23.44
CA TRP A 236 11.67 -3.66 -23.53
C TRP A 236 10.57 -2.85 -22.82
N PHE A 237 10.94 -1.80 -22.08
CA PHE A 237 9.97 -0.83 -21.55
C PHE A 237 9.99 0.46 -22.36
N THR A 238 8.81 0.92 -22.76
CA THR A 238 8.72 2.11 -23.60
C THR A 238 8.75 3.41 -22.80
N ASN A 239 9.15 4.49 -23.47
CA ASN A 239 8.99 5.84 -22.91
C ASN A 239 7.51 6.19 -22.67
N GLN A 240 6.58 5.54 -23.37
CA GLN A 240 5.15 5.80 -23.21
C GLN A 240 4.66 5.37 -21.82
N LEU A 241 5.08 4.20 -21.32
CA LEU A 241 4.77 3.73 -19.97
C LEU A 241 5.27 4.74 -18.92
N ARG A 242 6.56 5.13 -19.00
CA ARG A 242 7.15 6.09 -18.06
C ARG A 242 6.43 7.43 -18.07
N ASN A 243 6.12 7.96 -19.25
CA ASN A 243 5.38 9.22 -19.40
C ASN A 243 3.94 9.10 -18.89
N GLN A 244 3.28 7.94 -19.06
CA GLN A 244 1.94 7.71 -18.53
C GLN A 244 1.94 7.69 -16.99
N LEU A 245 2.90 7.01 -16.37
CA LEU A 245 3.05 7.02 -14.90
C LEU A 245 3.27 8.43 -14.38
N ARG A 246 4.13 9.21 -15.04
CA ARG A 246 4.34 10.63 -14.72
C ARG A 246 3.03 11.40 -14.80
N GLY A 247 2.32 11.32 -15.93
CA GLY A 247 1.06 12.05 -16.16
C GLY A 247 0.00 11.71 -15.08
N LEU A 248 -0.12 10.43 -14.70
CA LEU A 248 -1.03 9.98 -13.67
C LEU A 248 -0.65 10.45 -12.25
N ALA A 249 0.62 10.84 -12.03
CA ALA A 249 1.11 11.29 -10.73
C ALA A 249 1.10 12.83 -10.55
N ILE A 250 1.04 13.62 -11.66
CA ILE A 250 1.14 15.10 -11.63
C ILE A 250 -0.24 15.79 -11.65
N ASP A 251 -1.27 15.15 -12.18
CA ASP A 251 -2.59 15.75 -12.44
C ASP A 251 -3.16 16.48 -11.20
N SER A 252 -4.09 17.42 -11.41
CA SER A 252 -4.82 18.05 -10.31
C SER A 252 -5.73 17.04 -9.61
N GLY A 253 -5.33 16.58 -8.40
CA GLY A 253 -5.97 15.45 -7.73
C GLY A 253 -5.56 14.09 -8.32
N PRO A 254 -4.26 13.85 -8.45
CA PRO A 254 -3.74 12.73 -9.22
C PRO A 254 -4.20 11.38 -8.67
N PRO A 255 -4.61 10.45 -9.56
CA PRO A 255 -5.02 9.12 -9.15
C PRO A 255 -3.84 8.34 -8.53
N LEU A 256 -2.61 8.59 -8.96
CA LEU A 256 -1.42 7.95 -8.41
C LEU A 256 -0.60 8.88 -7.51
N ARG A 257 0.02 8.30 -6.50
CA ARG A 257 1.24 8.74 -5.83
C ARG A 257 2.24 7.61 -5.94
N LEU A 258 3.49 7.93 -6.20
CA LEU A 258 4.53 6.95 -6.41
C LEU A 258 5.47 6.90 -5.22
N VAL A 259 5.85 5.69 -4.81
CA VAL A 259 7.05 5.44 -4.02
C VAL A 259 7.87 4.42 -4.80
N ILE A 260 8.99 4.86 -5.35
CA ILE A 260 9.82 4.00 -6.19
C ILE A 260 11.14 3.70 -5.50
N ALA A 261 11.65 2.49 -5.66
CA ALA A 261 12.95 2.09 -5.13
C ALA A 261 13.93 1.86 -6.26
N ALA A 262 15.09 2.52 -6.18
CA ALA A 262 16.13 2.49 -7.18
C ALA A 262 17.52 2.29 -6.56
N SER A 263 18.43 1.72 -7.35
CA SER A 263 19.84 1.53 -6.95
C SER A 263 20.70 2.77 -7.17
N LYS A 264 20.28 3.67 -8.05
CA LYS A 264 20.96 4.91 -8.42
C LYS A 264 19.95 6.05 -8.51
N SER A 265 20.43 7.29 -8.48
CA SER A 265 19.61 8.48 -8.69
C SER A 265 18.88 8.45 -10.03
N LEU A 266 17.72 9.09 -10.07
CA LEU A 266 16.80 9.02 -11.21
C LEU A 266 17.36 9.68 -12.48
N ASP A 267 18.19 10.71 -12.36
CA ASP A 267 18.92 11.36 -13.44
C ASP A 267 19.89 10.41 -14.14
N ILE A 268 20.52 9.50 -13.36
CA ILE A 268 21.43 8.47 -13.88
C ILE A 268 20.65 7.34 -14.57
N LEU A 269 19.53 6.92 -13.99
CA LEU A 269 18.73 5.82 -14.54
C LEU A 269 17.89 6.23 -15.76
N PHE A 270 17.42 7.47 -15.76
CA PHE A 270 16.53 8.02 -16.78
C PHE A 270 17.08 9.38 -17.25
N PRO A 271 18.24 9.41 -17.91
CA PRO A 271 18.86 10.65 -18.32
C PRO A 271 17.98 11.41 -19.32
N ASP A 272 18.01 12.73 -19.22
CA ASP A 272 17.39 13.61 -20.21
C ASP A 272 17.98 13.34 -21.60
N SER A 273 17.15 13.05 -22.57
CA SER A 273 17.54 12.84 -23.96
C SER A 273 17.07 14.03 -24.81
N GLY A 274 17.93 15.04 -24.93
CA GLY A 274 17.69 16.20 -25.78
C GLY A 274 16.42 16.99 -25.42
N ASP A 275 15.31 16.70 -26.07
CA ASP A 275 14.02 17.42 -25.87
C ASP A 275 13.11 16.79 -24.81
N LYS A 276 13.58 15.80 -24.06
CA LYS A 276 12.73 15.04 -23.10
C LYS A 276 13.33 15.10 -21.70
N THR A 277 12.59 15.72 -20.78
CA THR A 277 12.91 15.68 -19.34
C THR A 277 12.75 14.29 -18.76
N SER A 278 13.60 13.92 -17.78
CA SER A 278 13.48 12.67 -17.03
C SER A 278 12.05 12.45 -16.54
N PRO A 279 11.44 11.28 -16.76
CA PRO A 279 10.04 11.06 -16.43
C PRO A 279 9.74 11.14 -14.94
N PHE A 280 10.70 10.86 -14.07
CA PHE A 280 10.50 10.76 -12.63
C PHE A 280 11.20 11.85 -11.80
N GLU A 281 12.27 12.49 -12.31
CA GLU A 281 13.08 13.45 -11.58
C GLU A 281 12.27 14.63 -11.02
N ASN A 282 11.35 15.17 -11.82
CA ASN A 282 10.56 16.34 -11.43
C ASN A 282 9.30 16.01 -10.61
N ILE A 283 9.01 14.72 -10.33
CA ILE A 283 7.82 14.30 -9.60
C ILE A 283 8.13 13.52 -8.32
N CYS A 284 9.33 12.94 -8.25
CA CYS A 284 9.79 12.18 -7.09
C CYS A 284 10.88 12.94 -6.36
N LEU A 285 10.70 13.14 -5.05
CA LEU A 285 11.75 13.62 -4.17
C LEU A 285 12.65 12.45 -3.79
N GLU A 286 13.94 12.56 -4.07
CA GLU A 286 14.90 11.51 -3.71
C GLU A 286 15.20 11.48 -2.22
N GLN A 287 15.11 10.29 -1.66
CA GLN A 287 15.49 9.97 -0.28
C GLN A 287 16.57 8.90 -0.29
N HIS A 288 17.78 9.25 0.12
CA HIS A 288 18.91 8.35 0.11
C HIS A 288 18.94 7.46 1.35
N LEU A 289 18.70 6.17 1.14
CA LEU A 289 18.74 5.17 2.20
C LEU A 289 20.16 4.71 2.46
N LYS A 290 20.67 5.01 3.65
CA LYS A 290 22.03 4.67 4.05
C LYS A 290 22.11 3.33 4.78
N SER A 291 23.30 2.71 4.73
CA SER A 291 23.64 1.58 5.58
C SER A 291 23.52 1.96 7.07
N TRP A 292 23.35 0.97 7.95
CA TRP A 292 23.31 1.17 9.39
C TRP A 292 24.67 1.62 9.94
N ASN A 293 24.64 2.56 10.85
CA ASN A 293 25.82 2.92 11.62
C ASN A 293 26.06 1.91 12.77
N GLU A 294 27.20 1.99 13.41
CA GLU A 294 27.57 1.13 14.53
C GLU A 294 26.52 1.11 15.65
N LYS A 295 26.01 2.28 16.05
CA LYS A 295 24.98 2.37 17.10
C LYS A 295 23.72 1.58 16.73
N THR A 296 23.28 1.68 15.47
CA THR A 296 22.12 0.96 14.97
C THR A 296 22.36 -0.55 14.97
N ILE A 297 23.55 -1.00 14.55
CA ILE A 297 23.89 -2.44 14.54
C ILE A 297 23.88 -2.99 15.96
N ARG A 298 24.49 -2.30 16.92
CA ARG A 298 24.49 -2.72 18.32
C ARG A 298 23.09 -2.83 18.91
N SER A 299 22.27 -1.78 18.70
CA SER A 299 20.86 -1.81 19.13
C SER A 299 20.04 -2.92 18.45
N PHE A 300 20.32 -3.22 17.18
CA PHE A 300 19.67 -4.32 16.48
C PHE A 300 20.06 -5.68 17.09
N ILE A 301 21.35 -5.93 17.34
CA ILE A 301 21.83 -7.16 17.96
C ILE A 301 21.18 -7.36 19.33
N GLU A 302 21.21 -6.33 20.16
CA GLU A 302 20.62 -6.36 21.49
C GLU A 302 19.11 -6.67 21.43
N ALA A 303 18.35 -5.93 20.60
CA ALA A 303 16.92 -6.12 20.46
C ALA A 303 16.57 -7.55 20.00
N ARG A 304 17.40 -8.15 19.13
CA ARG A 304 17.18 -9.51 18.64
C ARG A 304 17.52 -10.57 19.68
N LEU A 305 18.58 -10.39 20.44
CA LEU A 305 18.98 -11.32 21.51
C LEU A 305 18.02 -11.30 22.71
N GLN A 306 17.30 -10.19 22.91
CA GLN A 306 16.31 -10.00 23.98
C GLN A 306 14.86 -10.23 23.49
N ALA A 307 14.67 -10.67 22.25
CA ALA A 307 13.33 -10.75 21.66
C ALA A 307 12.48 -11.84 22.35
N ASP A 308 11.22 -11.49 22.65
CA ASP A 308 10.25 -12.40 23.30
C ASP A 308 9.91 -13.64 22.44
N PHE A 309 10.11 -13.55 21.12
CA PHE A 309 9.89 -14.66 20.19
C PHE A 309 11.05 -15.68 20.16
N LEU A 310 12.13 -15.45 20.90
CA LEU A 310 13.24 -16.39 21.03
C LEU A 310 12.88 -17.50 22.01
N LYS A 311 13.20 -18.76 21.67
CA LYS A 311 13.00 -19.90 22.58
C LYS A 311 13.79 -19.69 23.87
N LEU A 312 13.18 -20.12 24.99
CA LEU A 312 13.76 -19.98 26.34
C LEU A 312 15.16 -20.61 26.47
N GLU A 313 15.39 -21.74 25.81
CA GLU A 313 16.67 -22.47 25.83
C GLU A 313 17.83 -21.68 25.21
N TYR A 314 17.52 -20.65 24.35
CA TYR A 314 18.50 -19.77 23.72
C TYR A 314 18.55 -18.37 24.33
N GLN A 315 17.71 -18.10 25.33
CA GLN A 315 17.78 -16.85 26.07
C GLN A 315 19.06 -16.78 26.90
N GLY A 316 19.72 -15.65 26.90
CA GLY A 316 20.98 -15.45 27.63
C GLY A 316 22.23 -15.62 26.78
N ILE A 317 22.11 -16.06 25.51
CA ILE A 317 23.24 -15.98 24.56
C ILE A 317 23.63 -14.52 24.39
N LYS A 318 24.93 -14.22 24.49
CA LYS A 318 25.49 -12.89 24.32
C LYS A 318 26.60 -12.90 23.29
N PHE A 319 26.71 -11.81 22.54
CA PHE A 319 27.86 -11.56 21.69
C PHE A 319 28.90 -10.74 22.43
N GLY A 320 30.17 -11.14 22.33
CA GLY A 320 31.29 -10.42 22.89
C GLY A 320 31.60 -9.16 22.09
N GLU A 321 32.32 -8.23 22.69
CA GLU A 321 32.65 -6.95 22.03
C GLU A 321 33.43 -7.16 20.74
N ASP A 322 34.44 -8.02 20.72
CA ASP A 322 35.24 -8.33 19.52
C ASP A 322 34.37 -8.94 18.40
N GLU A 323 33.40 -9.77 18.76
CA GLU A 323 32.46 -10.39 17.80
C GLU A 323 31.53 -9.33 17.18
N ILE A 324 31.06 -8.38 17.99
CA ILE A 324 30.23 -7.27 17.50
C ILE A 324 31.04 -6.38 16.55
N LEU A 325 32.26 -6.03 16.93
CA LEU A 325 33.16 -5.23 16.07
C LEU A 325 33.45 -5.93 14.74
N GLN A 326 33.67 -7.25 14.76
CA GLN A 326 33.86 -8.04 13.54
C GLN A 326 32.62 -8.04 12.63
N ILE A 327 31.40 -8.11 13.23
CA ILE A 327 30.14 -7.99 12.48
C ILE A 327 30.04 -6.60 11.83
N ILE A 328 30.32 -5.52 12.58
CA ILE A 328 30.26 -4.15 12.08
C ILE A 328 31.22 -3.99 10.89
N GLU A 329 32.47 -4.36 11.04
CA GLU A 329 33.49 -4.23 10.00
C GLU A 329 33.16 -5.05 8.74
N SER A 330 32.82 -6.34 8.92
CA SER A 330 32.58 -7.24 7.79
C SER A 330 31.28 -6.95 7.05
N SER A 331 30.25 -6.44 7.74
CA SER A 331 28.96 -6.10 7.14
C SER A 331 28.94 -4.75 6.44
N LYS A 332 29.85 -3.83 6.80
CA LYS A 332 29.83 -2.42 6.36
C LYS A 332 28.46 -1.74 6.60
N GLY A 333 27.69 -2.22 7.58
CA GLY A 333 26.38 -1.69 7.92
C GLY A 333 25.24 -2.10 6.99
N TYR A 334 25.44 -2.99 6.03
CA TYR A 334 24.35 -3.51 5.20
C TYR A 334 23.44 -4.44 6.00
N PRO A 335 22.16 -4.12 6.19
CA PRO A 335 21.26 -4.87 7.08
C PRO A 335 21.23 -6.37 6.79
N GLY A 336 21.18 -6.77 5.52
CA GLY A 336 21.18 -8.19 5.14
C GLY A 336 22.50 -8.91 5.50
N LYS A 337 23.64 -8.21 5.42
CA LYS A 337 24.94 -8.76 5.84
C LYS A 337 25.04 -8.84 7.35
N VAL A 338 24.57 -7.81 8.09
CA VAL A 338 24.51 -7.82 9.55
C VAL A 338 23.68 -9.04 10.01
N MET A 339 22.47 -9.19 9.46
CA MET A 339 21.57 -10.31 9.77
C MET A 339 22.26 -11.65 9.58
N ARG A 340 22.91 -11.87 8.44
CA ARG A 340 23.59 -13.15 8.12
C ARG A 340 24.74 -13.43 9.07
N ARG A 341 25.59 -12.44 9.37
CA ARG A 341 26.70 -12.59 10.31
C ARG A 341 26.22 -12.91 11.73
N CYS A 342 25.20 -12.19 12.18
CA CYS A 342 24.57 -12.47 13.46
C CYS A 342 23.96 -13.86 13.52
N TYR A 343 23.32 -14.32 12.45
CA TYR A 343 22.74 -15.67 12.38
C TYR A 343 23.81 -16.75 12.50
N GLU A 344 24.91 -16.62 11.73
CA GLU A 344 26.04 -17.57 11.76
C GLU A 344 26.68 -17.65 13.16
N LEU A 345 26.93 -16.47 13.75
CA LEU A 345 27.51 -16.39 15.09
C LEU A 345 26.56 -16.97 16.15
N PHE A 346 25.28 -16.63 16.10
CA PHE A 346 24.28 -17.17 17.03
C PHE A 346 24.22 -18.68 16.95
N LYS A 347 24.19 -19.24 15.73
CA LYS A 347 24.17 -20.69 15.49
C LYS A 347 25.41 -21.40 16.05
N SER A 348 26.57 -20.73 16.11
CA SER A 348 27.80 -21.31 16.67
C SER A 348 27.80 -21.36 18.22
N LYS A 349 26.90 -20.55 18.86
CA LYS A 349 26.78 -20.46 20.32
C LYS A 349 25.55 -21.19 20.87
N SER A 350 24.64 -21.59 20.00
CA SER A 350 23.45 -22.38 20.31
C SER A 350 23.71 -23.87 20.04
#